data_baebaf692a7684062c53241cf4bbee3b
#
_entry.id   baebaf692a7684062c53241cf4bbee3b
#
_cell.length_a   1.000
_cell.length_b   1.000
_cell.length_c   1.000
_cell.angle_alpha   90.00
_cell.angle_beta   90.00
_cell.angle_gamma   90.00
#
_symmetry.space_group_name_H-M   'P 1'
#
loop_
_entity.id
_entity.type
_entity.pdbx_description
1 polymer ?
#
loop_
_entity_poly.entity_id
_entity_poly.type
_entity_poly.pdbx_seq_one_letter_code
_entity_poly.pdbx_strand_id
1 'polypeptide(L)'
;KATRNTLDLSAIPILRSLTHLPIIVDPSHAVGIRDKVPPMGLAAVSAGADGIIVEVHNCPEKALSDGPQALLPQQFDKLMRDIEALAPVVGKSVVHIRNENNSVPTTVDASENKSNKIRCAFSGKQGAYAEQAIGRYFDSDAEALSVDSFRGVFQAVADGRAEYGMIPIENSLAGSIYDNYDNLSNFEDISIVGAIHLRIQHSLLGVKGTTLDTIKRVYSHPQGHSQCVKLLSEHSDWEKIASSSTSTAAKFVADSKSVENAAIASSINSKYYDLEIIQESIEDDPRDYTRFVVIAANHFIKDNNFDSLVPNKASFMFCVKNETGALEIKLTPKS
;
A
#
# COMPACT_ATOMS: atom_id res chain seq x y z
N LYS A 1 -40.16 -4.33 10.59
CA LYS A 1 -39.09 -5.03 9.86
C LYS A 1 -38.24 -5.80 10.86
N ALA A 2 -37.88 -7.04 10.54
CA ALA A 2 -36.98 -7.85 11.36
C ALA A 2 -35.49 -7.48 11.14
N THR A 3 -35.17 -6.75 10.07
CA THR A 3 -33.82 -6.29 9.69
C THR A 3 -33.81 -4.78 9.48
N ARG A 4 -32.61 -4.18 9.51
CA ARG A 4 -32.44 -2.73 9.28
C ARG A 4 -32.91 -2.34 7.88
N ASN A 5 -32.41 -3.05 6.87
CA ASN A 5 -32.82 -2.93 5.47
C ASN A 5 -33.07 -4.33 4.89
N THR A 6 -33.60 -4.41 3.66
CA THR A 6 -33.73 -5.66 2.92
C THR A 6 -32.58 -5.77 1.94
N LEU A 7 -31.83 -6.87 1.98
CA LEU A 7 -30.82 -7.18 0.99
C LEU A 7 -31.46 -7.89 -0.20
N ASP A 8 -31.51 -7.23 -1.36
CA ASP A 8 -31.99 -7.83 -2.60
C ASP A 8 -30.84 -8.58 -3.30
N LEU A 9 -30.77 -9.87 -3.06
CA LEU A 9 -29.77 -10.73 -3.68
C LEU A 9 -30.08 -11.00 -5.17
N SER A 10 -31.35 -10.85 -5.59
CA SER A 10 -31.75 -11.04 -6.97
C SER A 10 -31.23 -9.93 -7.90
N ALA A 11 -30.93 -8.77 -7.34
CA ALA A 11 -30.29 -7.68 -8.07
C ALA A 11 -28.89 -8.04 -8.61
N ILE A 12 -28.15 -8.94 -7.94
CA ILE A 12 -26.78 -9.29 -8.30
C ILE A 12 -26.67 -9.88 -9.72
N PRO A 13 -27.39 -10.96 -10.08
CA PRO A 13 -27.33 -11.52 -11.43
C PRO A 13 -27.90 -10.56 -12.49
N ILE A 14 -28.85 -9.70 -12.13
CA ILE A 14 -29.38 -8.68 -13.03
C ILE A 14 -28.30 -7.62 -13.32
N LEU A 15 -27.67 -7.08 -12.28
CA LEU A 15 -26.58 -6.10 -12.42
C LEU A 15 -25.43 -6.69 -13.23
N ARG A 16 -25.11 -7.99 -13.04
CA ARG A 16 -24.07 -8.68 -13.80
C ARG A 16 -24.32 -8.65 -15.31
N SER A 17 -25.58 -8.70 -15.75
CA SER A 17 -25.94 -8.60 -17.17
C SER A 17 -25.86 -7.17 -17.72
N LEU A 18 -25.87 -6.17 -16.85
CA LEU A 18 -25.90 -4.75 -17.23
C LEU A 18 -24.51 -4.08 -17.16
N THR A 19 -23.55 -4.68 -16.41
CA THR A 19 -22.23 -4.08 -16.23
C THR A 19 -21.14 -5.14 -16.11
N HIS A 20 -19.94 -4.79 -16.55
CA HIS A 20 -18.71 -5.56 -16.32
C HIS A 20 -18.01 -5.20 -14.98
N LEU A 21 -18.50 -4.18 -14.28
CA LEU A 21 -17.90 -3.72 -13.04
C LEU A 21 -18.08 -4.73 -11.91
N PRO A 22 -17.15 -4.80 -10.93
CA PRO A 22 -17.30 -5.63 -9.76
C PRO A 22 -18.54 -5.24 -8.95
N ILE A 23 -19.30 -6.25 -8.49
CA ILE A 23 -20.48 -6.07 -7.65
C ILE A 23 -20.08 -6.38 -6.21
N ILE A 24 -20.07 -5.35 -5.35
CA ILE A 24 -19.78 -5.47 -3.93
C ILE A 24 -21.07 -5.40 -3.14
N VAL A 25 -21.28 -6.34 -2.23
CA VAL A 25 -22.49 -6.44 -1.41
C VAL A 25 -22.18 -6.08 0.03
N ASP A 26 -23.05 -5.33 0.66
CA ASP A 26 -22.97 -4.93 2.07
C ASP A 26 -24.03 -5.66 2.92
N PRO A 27 -23.73 -6.83 3.45
CA PRO A 27 -24.64 -7.54 4.33
C PRO A 27 -24.76 -6.90 5.72
N SER A 28 -23.75 -6.16 6.18
CA SER A 28 -23.76 -5.54 7.52
C SER A 28 -24.85 -4.48 7.64
N HIS A 29 -24.87 -3.50 6.74
CA HIS A 29 -25.87 -2.42 6.75
C HIS A 29 -27.22 -2.87 6.22
N ALA A 30 -27.27 -3.96 5.45
CA ALA A 30 -28.54 -4.54 5.02
C ALA A 30 -29.30 -5.15 6.21
N VAL A 31 -28.69 -6.07 6.95
CA VAL A 31 -29.41 -6.78 8.02
C VAL A 31 -29.34 -6.08 9.37
N GLY A 32 -28.24 -5.40 9.68
CA GLY A 32 -28.06 -4.67 10.95
C GLY A 32 -27.98 -5.54 12.20
N ILE A 33 -27.76 -6.85 12.04
CA ILE A 33 -27.73 -7.84 13.11
C ILE A 33 -26.53 -8.76 12.89
N ARG A 34 -25.58 -8.78 13.82
CA ARG A 34 -24.31 -9.52 13.75
C ARG A 34 -24.46 -10.96 13.24
N ASP A 35 -25.31 -11.74 13.88
CA ASP A 35 -25.47 -13.18 13.57
C ASP A 35 -26.07 -13.44 12.17
N LYS A 36 -26.65 -12.44 11.55
CA LYS A 36 -27.25 -12.54 10.22
C LYS A 36 -26.31 -12.09 9.11
N VAL A 37 -25.21 -11.41 9.44
CA VAL A 37 -24.22 -10.94 8.46
C VAL A 37 -23.52 -12.10 7.75
N PRO A 38 -22.98 -13.13 8.43
CA PRO A 38 -22.29 -14.22 7.77
C PRO A 38 -23.15 -14.99 6.76
N PRO A 39 -24.37 -15.47 7.09
CA PRO A 39 -25.20 -16.18 6.12
C PRO A 39 -25.60 -15.33 4.91
N MET A 40 -25.79 -14.01 5.10
CA MET A 40 -26.09 -13.11 3.99
C MET A 40 -24.87 -12.80 3.12
N GLY A 41 -23.68 -12.76 3.72
CA GLY A 41 -22.40 -12.67 2.97
C GLY A 41 -22.17 -13.88 2.08
N LEU A 42 -22.38 -15.09 2.60
CA LEU A 42 -22.28 -16.34 1.84
C LEU A 42 -23.33 -16.39 0.70
N ALA A 43 -24.56 -15.98 0.99
CA ALA A 43 -25.63 -15.92 -0.01
C ALA A 43 -25.30 -14.91 -1.14
N ALA A 44 -24.69 -13.78 -0.81
CA ALA A 44 -24.24 -12.80 -1.80
C ALA A 44 -23.16 -13.37 -2.74
N VAL A 45 -22.16 -14.08 -2.20
CA VAL A 45 -21.14 -14.78 -3.00
C VAL A 45 -21.79 -15.84 -3.88
N SER A 46 -22.74 -16.63 -3.33
CA SER A 46 -23.50 -17.65 -4.09
C SER A 46 -24.32 -17.04 -5.23
N ALA A 47 -24.84 -15.82 -5.05
CA ALA A 47 -25.60 -15.09 -6.08
C ALA A 47 -24.69 -14.46 -7.15
N GLY A 48 -23.34 -14.53 -7.01
CA GLY A 48 -22.39 -14.05 -7.98
C GLY A 48 -21.72 -12.71 -7.64
N ALA A 49 -21.83 -12.20 -6.40
CA ALA A 49 -21.08 -11.02 -5.98
C ALA A 49 -19.56 -11.23 -6.13
N ASP A 50 -18.83 -10.16 -6.46
CA ASP A 50 -17.36 -10.17 -6.58
C ASP A 50 -16.67 -9.84 -5.26
N GLY A 51 -17.40 -9.31 -4.30
CA GLY A 51 -16.91 -9.03 -2.98
C GLY A 51 -18.00 -8.70 -2.00
N ILE A 52 -17.64 -8.66 -0.73
CA ILE A 52 -18.50 -8.21 0.37
C ILE A 52 -17.77 -7.13 1.16
N ILE A 53 -18.55 -6.22 1.75
CA ILE A 53 -18.06 -5.26 2.73
C ILE A 53 -18.77 -5.54 4.06
N VAL A 54 -17.99 -5.75 5.14
CA VAL A 54 -18.53 -6.06 6.45
C VAL A 54 -17.88 -5.24 7.55
N GLU A 55 -18.66 -4.88 8.56
CA GLU A 55 -18.16 -4.24 9.76
C GLU A 55 -17.47 -5.28 10.65
N VAL A 56 -16.27 -4.96 11.12
CA VAL A 56 -15.52 -5.81 12.09
C VAL A 56 -14.99 -4.94 13.22
N HIS A 57 -15.20 -5.38 14.45
CA HIS A 57 -14.71 -4.66 15.63
C HIS A 57 -14.27 -5.63 16.71
N ASN A 58 -13.14 -5.40 17.37
CA ASN A 58 -12.61 -6.25 18.44
C ASN A 58 -13.48 -6.22 19.73
N CYS A 59 -14.26 -5.16 19.92
CA CYS A 59 -15.19 -4.99 21.03
C CYS A 59 -16.43 -4.21 20.54
N PRO A 60 -17.38 -4.86 19.84
CA PRO A 60 -18.52 -4.20 19.19
C PRO A 60 -19.38 -3.35 20.13
N GLU A 61 -19.42 -3.69 21.41
CA GLU A 61 -20.16 -2.96 22.45
C GLU A 61 -19.55 -1.57 22.73
N LYS A 62 -18.29 -1.35 22.31
CA LYS A 62 -17.56 -0.08 22.44
C LYS A 62 -17.38 0.63 21.09
N ALA A 63 -17.97 0.09 20.04
CA ALA A 63 -17.89 0.73 18.72
C ALA A 63 -18.60 2.10 18.74
N LEU A 64 -17.99 3.09 18.10
CA LEU A 64 -18.57 4.44 18.01
C LEU A 64 -19.79 4.47 17.09
N SER A 65 -19.88 3.54 16.13
CA SER A 65 -21.01 3.34 15.24
C SER A 65 -21.16 1.84 14.93
N ASP A 66 -22.35 1.45 14.49
CA ASP A 66 -22.64 0.15 13.87
C ASP A 66 -22.24 -1.11 14.67
N GLY A 67 -22.06 -0.99 15.99
CA GLY A 67 -21.72 -2.09 16.90
C GLY A 67 -22.65 -3.32 16.84
N PRO A 68 -23.99 -3.16 16.71
CA PRO A 68 -24.94 -4.29 16.66
C PRO A 68 -24.70 -5.24 15.49
N GLN A 69 -24.17 -4.77 14.33
CA GLN A 69 -23.89 -5.56 13.14
C GLN A 69 -22.44 -5.94 12.99
N ALA A 70 -21.51 -5.31 13.72
CA ALA A 70 -20.09 -5.57 13.60
C ALA A 70 -19.72 -6.99 14.06
N LEU A 71 -19.00 -7.72 13.21
CA LEU A 71 -18.46 -9.02 13.52
C LEU A 71 -17.29 -8.91 14.51
N LEU A 72 -17.11 -9.92 15.34
CA LEU A 72 -15.84 -10.11 16.03
C LEU A 72 -14.78 -10.62 15.03
N PRO A 73 -13.47 -10.37 15.25
CA PRO A 73 -12.40 -10.85 14.37
C PRO A 73 -12.49 -12.36 14.07
N GLN A 74 -12.82 -13.18 15.07
CA GLN A 74 -12.97 -14.63 14.92
C GLN A 74 -14.19 -15.02 14.05
N GLN A 75 -15.26 -14.23 14.11
CA GLN A 75 -16.43 -14.46 13.28
C GLN A 75 -16.14 -14.07 11.81
N PHE A 76 -15.38 -12.99 11.61
CA PHE A 76 -14.90 -12.60 10.29
C PHE A 76 -13.96 -13.65 9.69
N ASP A 77 -12.98 -14.12 10.46
CA ASP A 77 -12.07 -15.18 10.04
C ASP A 77 -12.82 -16.46 9.62
N LYS A 78 -13.86 -16.85 10.40
CA LYS A 78 -14.72 -17.96 10.03
C LYS A 78 -15.47 -17.69 8.72
N LEU A 79 -16.04 -16.50 8.56
CA LEU A 79 -16.75 -16.10 7.33
C LEU A 79 -15.82 -16.19 6.12
N MET A 80 -14.58 -15.73 6.24
CA MET A 80 -13.62 -15.80 5.14
C MET A 80 -13.26 -17.23 4.74
N ARG A 81 -13.07 -18.14 5.70
CA ARG A 81 -12.87 -19.59 5.42
C ARG A 81 -14.07 -20.21 4.72
N ASP A 82 -15.27 -19.87 5.17
CA ASP A 82 -16.52 -20.38 4.57
C ASP A 82 -16.66 -19.87 3.12
N ILE A 83 -16.26 -18.59 2.86
CA ILE A 83 -16.22 -18.02 1.49
C ILE A 83 -15.17 -18.71 0.63
N GLU A 84 -13.98 -19.01 1.16
CA GLU A 84 -12.95 -19.76 0.45
C GLU A 84 -13.42 -21.12 -0.04
N ALA A 85 -14.16 -21.82 0.82
CA ALA A 85 -14.75 -23.11 0.45
C ALA A 85 -15.88 -22.99 -0.59
N LEU A 86 -16.64 -21.89 -0.56
CA LEU A 86 -17.78 -21.65 -1.44
C LEU A 86 -17.41 -21.08 -2.81
N ALA A 87 -16.43 -20.17 -2.85
CA ALA A 87 -16.08 -19.42 -4.06
C ALA A 87 -15.81 -20.31 -5.29
N PRO A 88 -15.06 -21.42 -5.21
CA PRO A 88 -14.85 -22.31 -6.34
C PRO A 88 -16.12 -22.93 -6.90
N VAL A 89 -17.14 -23.20 -6.05
CA VAL A 89 -18.42 -23.77 -6.46
C VAL A 89 -19.17 -22.85 -7.41
N VAL A 90 -18.99 -21.53 -7.25
CA VAL A 90 -19.64 -20.51 -8.10
C VAL A 90 -18.67 -19.91 -9.13
N GLY A 91 -17.56 -20.59 -9.42
CA GLY A 91 -16.59 -20.19 -10.44
C GLY A 91 -15.75 -18.96 -10.06
N LYS A 92 -15.59 -18.71 -8.78
CA LYS A 92 -14.79 -17.58 -8.24
C LYS A 92 -13.60 -18.09 -7.42
N SER A 93 -12.67 -17.20 -7.12
CA SER A 93 -11.56 -17.47 -6.21
C SER A 93 -11.42 -16.33 -5.21
N VAL A 94 -11.00 -16.65 -4.00
CA VAL A 94 -10.66 -15.65 -2.99
C VAL A 94 -9.24 -15.17 -3.22
N VAL A 95 -9.06 -13.86 -3.29
CA VAL A 95 -7.73 -13.26 -3.37
C VAL A 95 -7.14 -13.24 -1.97
N HIS A 96 -6.12 -14.06 -1.74
CA HIS A 96 -5.34 -14.02 -0.52
C HIS A 96 -4.36 -12.86 -0.59
N ILE A 97 -4.53 -11.86 0.28
CA ILE A 97 -3.44 -10.94 0.58
C ILE A 97 -2.49 -11.72 1.49
N ARG A 98 -1.54 -12.44 0.91
CA ARG A 98 -0.47 -13.06 1.68
C ARG A 98 0.35 -11.94 2.30
N ASN A 99 0.21 -11.74 3.59
CA ASN A 99 1.26 -11.16 4.39
C ASN A 99 2.38 -12.20 4.40
N GLU A 100 3.55 -11.79 3.95
CA GLU A 100 4.81 -12.53 3.88
C GLU A 100 5.02 -13.30 2.57
N ASN A 101 6.09 -12.90 1.87
CA ASN A 101 6.73 -13.59 0.76
C ASN A 101 5.87 -13.84 -0.50
N ASN A 102 5.38 -12.76 -1.11
CA ASN A 102 5.10 -12.83 -2.53
C ASN A 102 6.41 -12.61 -3.30
N SER A 103 7.25 -13.66 -3.35
CA SER A 103 8.05 -13.87 -4.51
C SER A 103 7.07 -13.98 -5.70
N VAL A 104 7.20 -13.09 -6.67
CA VAL A 104 6.65 -13.31 -8.02
C VAL A 104 7.02 -14.74 -8.39
N PRO A 105 6.11 -15.57 -8.93
CA PRO A 105 6.53 -16.84 -9.50
C PRO A 105 7.54 -16.53 -10.60
N THR A 106 8.82 -16.64 -10.29
CA THR A 106 9.90 -16.69 -11.27
C THR A 106 9.83 -18.05 -11.94
N THR A 107 8.78 -18.28 -12.74
CA THR A 107 8.83 -19.28 -13.79
C THR A 107 9.19 -18.58 -15.09
N VAL A 108 10.38 -18.00 -15.10
CA VAL A 108 11.15 -17.91 -16.33
C VAL A 108 12.08 -19.12 -16.25
N ASP A 109 11.85 -20.11 -17.11
CA ASP A 109 12.77 -21.20 -17.31
C ASP A 109 14.19 -20.63 -17.41
N ALA A 110 15.01 -20.98 -16.43
CA ALA A 110 16.41 -20.64 -16.43
C ALA A 110 17.14 -21.55 -17.43
N SER A 111 17.00 -21.21 -18.69
CA SER A 111 17.93 -21.72 -19.73
C SER A 111 18.46 -20.51 -20.51
N GLU A 112 19.76 -20.31 -20.32
CA GLU A 112 20.70 -19.49 -21.05
C GLU A 112 20.99 -18.06 -20.55
N ASN A 113 22.08 -17.99 -19.75
CA ASN A 113 23.14 -16.98 -19.76
C ASN A 113 22.79 -15.53 -20.08
N LYS A 114 22.55 -14.75 -19.01
CA LYS A 114 23.22 -13.47 -18.72
C LYS A 114 22.67 -13.00 -17.37
N SER A 115 23.53 -12.52 -16.46
CA SER A 115 23.13 -11.92 -15.19
C SER A 115 22.39 -10.58 -15.45
N ASN A 116 21.17 -10.65 -15.94
CA ASN A 116 20.29 -9.49 -16.04
C ASN A 116 19.49 -9.42 -14.74
N LYS A 117 20.07 -8.77 -13.73
CA LYS A 117 19.28 -8.37 -12.57
C LYS A 117 18.14 -7.46 -13.03
N ILE A 118 16.94 -7.71 -12.55
CA ILE A 118 15.77 -6.84 -12.74
C ILE A 118 16.12 -5.46 -12.20
N ARG A 119 15.95 -4.40 -13.00
CA ARG A 119 16.11 -3.02 -12.52
C ARG A 119 14.77 -2.45 -12.14
N CYS A 120 14.66 -1.94 -10.93
CA CYS A 120 13.48 -1.28 -10.43
C CYS A 120 13.79 0.16 -10.01
N ALA A 121 13.20 1.13 -10.72
CA ALA A 121 13.39 2.55 -10.43
C ALA A 121 12.59 2.97 -9.19
N PHE A 122 13.15 3.86 -8.38
CA PHE A 122 12.47 4.45 -7.23
C PHE A 122 12.91 5.92 -7.04
N SER A 123 12.05 6.72 -6.43
CA SER A 123 12.37 8.11 -6.07
C SER A 123 13.04 8.18 -4.70
N GLY A 124 14.18 8.87 -4.63
CA GLY A 124 14.93 9.09 -3.39
C GLY A 124 16.36 8.59 -3.47
N LYS A 125 17.06 8.62 -2.34
CA LYS A 125 18.44 8.15 -2.21
C LYS A 125 18.45 6.74 -1.61
N GLN A 126 19.59 6.09 -1.70
CA GLN A 126 19.84 4.80 -1.07
C GLN A 126 19.41 4.83 0.40
N GLY A 127 18.72 3.79 0.85
CA GLY A 127 18.13 3.71 2.19
C GLY A 127 16.70 4.27 2.29
N ALA A 128 16.10 4.71 1.18
CA ALA A 128 14.68 5.11 1.16
C ALA A 128 13.75 3.91 1.39
N TYR A 129 12.55 4.18 1.92
CA TYR A 129 11.53 3.14 2.10
C TYR A 129 11.11 2.46 0.80
N ALA A 130 11.11 3.19 -0.33
CA ALA A 130 10.85 2.61 -1.64
C ALA A 130 11.90 1.55 -2.04
N GLU A 131 13.19 1.77 -1.73
CA GLU A 131 14.22 0.77 -1.95
C GLU A 131 14.03 -0.47 -1.08
N GLN A 132 13.60 -0.29 0.18
CA GLN A 132 13.24 -1.43 1.03
C GLN A 132 12.03 -2.20 0.49
N ALA A 133 11.05 -1.48 -0.07
CA ALA A 133 9.91 -2.11 -0.73
C ALA A 133 10.36 -2.94 -1.93
N ILE A 134 11.34 -2.47 -2.73
CA ILE A 134 11.96 -3.24 -3.82
C ILE A 134 12.59 -4.51 -3.29
N GLY A 135 13.45 -4.41 -2.26
CA GLY A 135 14.12 -5.57 -1.68
C GLY A 135 13.16 -6.60 -1.09
N ARG A 136 12.00 -6.16 -0.56
CA ARG A 136 10.95 -7.08 -0.07
C ARG A 136 10.07 -7.68 -1.15
N TYR A 137 9.90 -6.98 -2.27
CA TYR A 137 9.01 -7.43 -3.35
C TYR A 137 9.73 -8.35 -4.33
N PHE A 138 10.98 -8.04 -4.69
CA PHE A 138 11.79 -8.76 -5.67
C PHE A 138 12.90 -9.62 -5.05
N ASP A 139 12.99 -9.68 -3.72
CA ASP A 139 14.10 -10.28 -2.98
C ASP A 139 15.47 -9.72 -3.42
N SER A 140 16.50 -10.54 -3.50
CA SER A 140 17.87 -10.14 -3.88
C SER A 140 18.08 -9.96 -5.38
N ASP A 141 17.06 -10.20 -6.21
CA ASP A 141 17.21 -10.29 -7.67
C ASP A 141 17.03 -8.95 -8.38
N ALA A 142 16.64 -7.90 -7.65
CA ALA A 142 16.46 -6.57 -8.21
C ALA A 142 17.61 -5.62 -7.90
N GLU A 143 18.04 -4.86 -8.91
CA GLU A 143 18.89 -3.68 -8.79
C GLU A 143 18.01 -2.45 -8.65
N ALA A 144 18.16 -1.71 -7.55
CA ALA A 144 17.41 -0.50 -7.29
C ALA A 144 18.03 0.71 -8.02
N LEU A 145 17.29 1.33 -8.93
CA LEU A 145 17.69 2.51 -9.68
C LEU A 145 17.11 3.78 -9.04
N SER A 146 17.94 4.54 -8.35
CA SER A 146 17.56 5.83 -7.74
C SER A 146 17.35 6.91 -8.80
N VAL A 147 16.22 7.63 -8.70
CA VAL A 147 15.90 8.82 -9.49
C VAL A 147 15.41 9.95 -8.59
N ASP A 148 15.43 11.19 -9.09
CA ASP A 148 15.25 12.38 -8.25
C ASP A 148 13.77 12.73 -7.95
N SER A 149 12.80 12.13 -8.65
CA SER A 149 11.37 12.44 -8.48
C SER A 149 10.48 11.27 -8.82
N PHE A 150 9.22 11.30 -8.33
CA PHE A 150 8.22 10.31 -8.72
C PHE A 150 8.02 10.26 -10.23
N ARG A 151 7.88 11.41 -10.91
CA ARG A 151 7.81 11.46 -12.37
C ARG A 151 9.01 10.81 -13.04
N GLY A 152 10.21 10.96 -12.45
CA GLY A 152 11.44 10.33 -12.94
C GLY A 152 11.38 8.80 -12.91
N VAL A 153 10.63 8.20 -11.99
CA VAL A 153 10.39 6.75 -11.94
C VAL A 153 9.58 6.32 -13.17
N PHE A 154 8.47 7.01 -13.46
CA PHE A 154 7.65 6.72 -14.64
C PHE A 154 8.46 6.89 -15.93
N GLN A 155 9.24 7.96 -16.01
CA GLN A 155 10.11 8.20 -17.18
C GLN A 155 11.17 7.11 -17.34
N ALA A 156 11.77 6.63 -16.23
CA ALA A 156 12.76 5.55 -16.28
C ALA A 156 12.16 4.24 -16.81
N VAL A 157 10.91 3.95 -16.46
CA VAL A 157 10.17 2.78 -16.96
C VAL A 157 9.77 2.98 -18.43
N ALA A 158 9.25 4.15 -18.78
CA ALA A 158 8.85 4.47 -20.16
C ALA A 158 10.04 4.42 -21.14
N ASP A 159 11.21 4.88 -20.71
CA ASP A 159 12.44 4.88 -21.50
C ASP A 159 13.17 3.52 -21.52
N GLY A 160 12.67 2.50 -20.81
CA GLY A 160 13.32 1.20 -20.69
C GLY A 160 14.63 1.20 -19.89
N ARG A 161 14.89 2.26 -19.09
CA ARG A 161 16.04 2.30 -18.17
C ARG A 161 15.87 1.40 -16.97
N ALA A 162 14.63 1.09 -16.64
CA ALA A 162 14.23 0.12 -15.64
C ALA A 162 13.03 -0.69 -16.14
N GLU A 163 13.01 -1.97 -15.87
CA GLU A 163 11.89 -2.85 -16.19
C GLU A 163 10.66 -2.53 -15.34
N TYR A 164 10.89 -2.11 -14.08
CA TYR A 164 9.85 -1.79 -13.12
C TYR A 164 10.09 -0.43 -12.46
N GLY A 165 9.02 0.11 -11.88
CA GLY A 165 9.09 1.25 -10.96
C GLY A 165 8.37 0.95 -9.66
N MET A 166 8.92 1.40 -8.53
CA MET A 166 8.32 1.31 -7.20
C MET A 166 7.88 2.70 -6.76
N ILE A 167 6.57 2.92 -6.63
CA ILE A 167 6.01 4.22 -6.25
C ILE A 167 5.08 4.10 -5.06
N PRO A 168 5.17 4.98 -4.06
CA PRO A 168 4.20 5.03 -2.97
C PRO A 168 2.89 5.63 -3.48
N ILE A 169 1.76 5.00 -3.14
CA ILE A 169 0.43 5.48 -3.58
C ILE A 169 -0.40 6.03 -2.42
N GLU A 170 -0.19 5.47 -1.24
CA GLU A 170 -0.96 5.81 -0.05
C GLU A 170 -0.15 5.50 1.21
N ASN A 171 -0.30 6.34 2.23
CA ASN A 171 0.20 6.09 3.58
C ASN A 171 -0.98 6.10 4.56
N SER A 172 -1.01 5.16 5.50
CA SER A 172 -2.13 4.96 6.43
C SER A 172 -2.42 6.15 7.34
N LEU A 173 -1.42 7.01 7.59
CA LEU A 173 -1.54 8.20 8.44
C LEU A 173 -1.62 9.50 7.63
N ALA A 174 -0.87 9.59 6.52
CA ALA A 174 -0.79 10.80 5.69
C ALA A 174 -1.78 10.81 4.52
N GLY A 175 -2.42 9.66 4.22
CA GLY A 175 -3.38 9.54 3.11
C GLY A 175 -2.73 9.32 1.75
N SER A 176 -3.48 9.67 0.71
CA SER A 176 -3.12 9.44 -0.70
C SER A 176 -2.01 10.37 -1.18
N ILE A 177 -1.12 9.86 -2.01
CA ILE A 177 -0.03 10.61 -2.65
C ILE A 177 -0.49 11.01 -4.06
N TYR A 178 -1.18 12.13 -4.15
CA TYR A 178 -1.87 12.59 -5.36
C TYR A 178 -0.97 12.73 -6.57
N ASP A 179 0.28 13.19 -6.40
CA ASP A 179 1.25 13.33 -7.49
C ASP A 179 1.43 12.02 -8.28
N ASN A 180 1.33 10.87 -7.60
CA ASN A 180 1.49 9.57 -8.24
C ASN A 180 0.22 9.11 -8.96
N TYR A 181 -0.95 9.53 -8.52
CA TYR A 181 -2.19 9.34 -9.28
C TYR A 181 -2.18 10.19 -10.57
N ASP A 182 -1.71 11.43 -10.49
CA ASP A 182 -1.55 12.29 -11.66
C ASP A 182 -0.53 11.69 -12.65
N ASN A 183 0.59 11.18 -12.15
CA ASN A 183 1.57 10.51 -13.00
C ASN A 183 0.98 9.26 -13.67
N LEU A 184 0.23 8.43 -12.95
CA LEU A 184 -0.45 7.26 -13.54
C LEU A 184 -1.42 7.65 -14.67
N SER A 185 -2.08 8.81 -14.55
CA SER A 185 -2.94 9.34 -15.61
C SER A 185 -2.18 9.89 -16.82
N ASN A 186 -0.98 10.42 -16.59
CA ASN A 186 -0.18 11.05 -17.63
C ASN A 186 0.69 10.07 -18.44
N PHE A 187 0.91 8.84 -17.94
CA PHE A 187 1.70 7.80 -18.58
C PHE A 187 0.80 6.63 -18.99
N GLU A 188 0.04 6.80 -20.09
CA GLU A 188 -0.98 5.84 -20.55
C GLU A 188 -0.41 4.45 -20.89
N ASP A 189 0.88 4.37 -21.27
CA ASP A 189 1.56 3.12 -21.60
C ASP A 189 2.19 2.41 -20.40
N ILE A 190 1.86 2.83 -19.18
CA ILE A 190 2.33 2.22 -17.94
C ILE A 190 1.15 1.66 -17.14
N SER A 191 1.30 0.43 -16.67
CA SER A 191 0.31 -0.25 -15.84
C SER A 191 0.87 -0.65 -14.48
N ILE A 192 -0.03 -0.77 -13.48
CA ILE A 192 0.29 -1.35 -12.18
C ILE A 192 0.28 -2.87 -12.32
N VAL A 193 1.41 -3.51 -12.00
CA VAL A 193 1.60 -4.96 -12.08
C VAL A 193 1.68 -5.63 -10.71
N GLY A 194 1.77 -4.85 -9.63
CA GLY A 194 1.83 -5.39 -8.27
C GLY A 194 1.70 -4.32 -7.20
N ALA A 195 1.61 -4.76 -5.95
CA ALA A 195 1.58 -3.86 -4.79
C ALA A 195 2.17 -4.54 -3.56
N ILE A 196 2.76 -3.75 -2.68
CA ILE A 196 3.27 -4.20 -1.39
C ILE A 196 2.94 -3.17 -0.31
N HIS A 197 2.61 -3.64 0.88
CA HIS A 197 2.47 -2.81 2.07
C HIS A 197 3.77 -2.90 2.90
N LEU A 198 4.40 -1.77 3.11
CA LEU A 198 5.60 -1.68 3.93
C LEU A 198 5.28 -0.92 5.21
N ARG A 199 5.56 -1.53 6.37
CA ARG A 199 5.51 -0.82 7.64
C ARG A 199 6.62 0.21 7.68
N ILE A 200 6.28 1.45 8.03
CA ILE A 200 7.23 2.54 8.20
C ILE A 200 7.71 2.54 9.64
N GLN A 201 8.97 2.21 9.83
CA GLN A 201 9.62 2.21 11.13
C GLN A 201 10.76 3.23 11.11
N HIS A 202 10.68 4.18 12.02
CA HIS A 202 11.69 5.20 12.16
C HIS A 202 12.70 4.84 13.27
N SER A 203 13.95 5.16 13.01
CA SER A 203 15.02 5.07 13.99
C SER A 203 15.75 6.40 14.07
N LEU A 204 16.25 6.71 15.26
CA LEU A 204 17.17 7.81 15.50
C LEU A 204 18.59 7.32 15.21
N LEU A 205 19.24 7.92 14.23
CA LEU A 205 20.56 7.53 13.74
C LEU A 205 21.57 8.65 13.96
N GLY A 206 22.79 8.31 14.31
CA GLY A 206 23.89 9.26 14.48
C GLY A 206 25.22 8.64 14.09
N VAL A 207 26.25 9.46 13.99
CA VAL A 207 27.62 8.96 13.83
C VAL A 207 28.08 8.27 15.11
N LYS A 208 29.13 7.46 15.01
CA LYS A 208 29.69 6.74 16.16
C LYS A 208 30.00 7.68 17.33
N GLY A 209 29.47 7.32 18.49
CA GLY A 209 29.61 8.12 19.72
C GLY A 209 28.51 9.17 19.92
N THR A 210 27.52 9.28 19.05
CA THR A 210 26.33 10.10 19.27
C THR A 210 25.48 9.48 20.38
N THR A 211 25.02 10.29 21.32
CA THR A 211 24.08 9.91 22.40
C THR A 211 22.96 10.91 22.47
N LEU A 212 21.85 10.58 23.17
CA LEU A 212 20.73 11.53 23.34
C LEU A 212 21.19 12.88 23.93
N ASP A 213 22.17 12.88 24.82
CA ASP A 213 22.71 14.08 25.48
C ASP A 213 23.58 14.94 24.55
N THR A 214 24.18 14.34 23.52
CA THR A 214 25.05 15.09 22.59
C THR A 214 24.29 15.72 21.44
N ILE A 215 23.04 15.24 21.15
CA ILE A 215 22.24 15.68 20.03
C ILE A 215 21.75 17.12 20.27
N LYS A 216 21.93 17.97 19.26
CA LYS A 216 21.39 19.33 19.20
C LYS A 216 20.48 19.54 18.00
N ARG A 217 20.66 18.75 16.93
CA ARG A 217 19.93 18.90 15.67
C ARG A 217 19.46 17.56 15.15
N VAL A 218 18.19 17.51 14.79
CA VAL A 218 17.56 16.30 14.21
C VAL A 218 17.05 16.60 12.82
N TYR A 219 17.58 15.86 11.86
CA TYR A 219 17.28 15.99 10.43
C TYR A 219 16.28 14.92 10.02
N SER A 220 15.26 15.29 9.26
CA SER A 220 14.32 14.34 8.63
C SER A 220 13.48 15.04 7.57
N HIS A 221 12.74 14.24 6.79
CA HIS A 221 11.61 14.76 6.04
C HIS A 221 10.55 15.32 7.00
N PRO A 222 9.80 16.40 6.67
CA PRO A 222 8.78 16.96 7.55
C PRO A 222 7.77 15.92 8.08
N GLN A 223 7.39 14.94 7.24
CA GLN A 223 6.54 13.84 7.65
C GLN A 223 7.21 12.94 8.71
N GLY A 224 8.50 12.66 8.61
CA GLY A 224 9.23 11.89 9.63
C GLY A 224 9.24 12.61 10.98
N HIS A 225 9.40 13.93 10.99
CA HIS A 225 9.25 14.72 12.22
C HIS A 225 7.83 14.64 12.79
N SER A 226 6.79 14.72 11.97
CA SER A 226 5.40 14.66 12.41
C SER A 226 4.96 13.28 12.89
N GLN A 227 5.70 12.23 12.53
CA GLN A 227 5.45 10.87 12.96
C GLN A 227 6.22 10.46 14.23
N CYS A 228 7.11 11.33 14.76
CA CYS A 228 7.95 11.08 15.93
C CYS A 228 7.80 12.21 16.98
N VAL A 229 6.59 12.71 17.17
CA VAL A 229 6.33 13.88 18.02
C VAL A 229 6.63 13.58 19.49
N LYS A 230 6.38 12.36 19.98
CA LYS A 230 6.65 11.97 21.37
C LYS A 230 8.11 12.16 21.69
N LEU A 231 9.00 11.51 20.97
CA LEU A 231 10.46 11.64 21.16
C LEU A 231 10.91 13.09 21.05
N LEU A 232 10.45 13.80 20.01
CA LEU A 232 10.84 15.20 19.79
C LEU A 232 10.30 16.17 20.83
N SER A 233 9.23 15.84 21.54
CA SER A 233 8.70 16.66 22.64
C SER A 233 9.44 16.41 23.96
N GLU A 234 9.95 15.20 24.19
CA GLU A 234 10.82 14.85 25.32
C GLU A 234 12.18 15.58 25.23
N HIS A 235 12.60 15.91 23.99
CA HIS A 235 13.84 16.62 23.71
C HIS A 235 13.56 17.94 22.97
N SER A 236 12.84 18.82 23.62
CA SER A 236 12.38 20.10 23.04
C SER A 236 13.49 21.10 22.72
N ASP A 237 14.69 20.86 23.25
CA ASP A 237 15.93 21.60 23.00
C ASP A 237 16.59 21.23 21.65
N TRP A 238 16.18 20.14 21.02
CA TRP A 238 16.69 19.77 19.71
C TRP A 238 16.10 20.62 18.59
N GLU A 239 16.97 21.16 17.74
CA GLU A 239 16.56 21.87 16.53
C GLU A 239 16.12 20.88 15.46
N LYS A 240 14.88 21.03 14.94
CA LYS A 240 14.32 20.19 13.87
C LYS A 240 14.64 20.80 12.51
N ILE A 241 15.38 20.09 11.68
CA ILE A 241 15.82 20.57 10.37
C ILE A 241 15.19 19.68 9.27
N ALA A 242 14.45 20.32 8.38
CA ALA A 242 13.79 19.64 7.26
C ALA A 242 14.80 19.23 6.19
N SER A 243 14.63 18.00 5.69
CA SER A 243 15.36 17.45 4.55
C SER A 243 14.38 17.00 3.46
N SER A 244 14.85 16.87 2.23
CA SER A 244 14.02 16.42 1.09
C SER A 244 13.53 14.97 1.23
N SER A 245 14.26 14.14 1.97
CA SER A 245 13.86 12.78 2.34
C SER A 245 14.55 12.32 3.62
N THR A 246 14.04 11.26 4.25
CA THR A 246 14.66 10.65 5.45
C THR A 246 16.04 10.08 5.13
N SER A 247 16.24 9.46 3.96
CA SER A 247 17.55 8.93 3.55
C SER A 247 18.56 10.04 3.22
N THR A 248 18.12 11.18 2.67
CA THR A 248 18.97 12.37 2.49
C THR A 248 19.43 12.92 3.84
N ALA A 249 18.55 12.94 4.85
CA ALA A 249 18.88 13.34 6.20
C ALA A 249 19.95 12.42 6.82
N ALA A 250 19.79 11.10 6.69
CA ALA A 250 20.76 10.13 7.18
C ALA A 250 22.14 10.31 6.51
N LYS A 251 22.15 10.47 5.19
CA LYS A 251 23.38 10.76 4.44
C LYS A 251 24.06 12.04 4.92
N PHE A 252 23.31 13.12 5.10
CA PHE A 252 23.84 14.39 5.60
C PHE A 252 24.48 14.23 6.98
N VAL A 253 23.82 13.51 7.91
CA VAL A 253 24.36 13.26 9.25
C VAL A 253 25.68 12.49 9.18
N ALA A 254 25.77 11.45 8.35
CA ALA A 254 27.01 10.72 8.13
C ALA A 254 28.13 11.61 7.59
N ASP A 255 27.84 12.41 6.56
CA ASP A 255 28.81 13.32 5.93
C ASP A 255 29.27 14.43 6.91
N SER A 256 28.41 14.86 7.85
CA SER A 256 28.70 15.91 8.83
C SER A 256 29.74 15.50 9.87
N LYS A 257 29.87 14.20 10.15
CA LYS A 257 30.75 13.60 11.17
C LYS A 257 30.62 14.23 12.56
N SER A 258 29.49 14.83 12.87
CA SER A 258 29.22 15.54 14.12
C SER A 258 28.29 14.73 15.03
N VAL A 259 28.72 14.48 16.25
CA VAL A 259 27.91 13.83 17.31
C VAL A 259 26.71 14.69 17.77
N GLU A 260 26.66 15.97 17.37
CA GLU A 260 25.53 16.86 17.65
C GLU A 260 24.37 16.71 16.67
N ASN A 261 24.56 15.95 15.59
CA ASN A 261 23.57 15.76 14.54
C ASN A 261 23.02 14.33 14.57
N ALA A 262 21.71 14.21 14.51
CA ALA A 262 21.01 12.93 14.36
C ALA A 262 20.02 12.98 13.18
N ALA A 263 19.66 11.83 12.66
CA ALA A 263 18.63 11.70 11.62
C ALA A 263 17.51 10.79 12.08
N ILE A 264 16.27 11.17 11.75
CA ILE A 264 15.13 10.27 11.80
C ILE A 264 14.98 9.65 10.42
N ALA A 265 15.28 8.36 10.33
CA ALA A 265 15.22 7.61 9.08
C ALA A 265 15.00 6.11 9.37
N SER A 266 14.89 5.31 8.33
CA SER A 266 14.84 3.85 8.48
C SER A 266 16.19 3.30 8.96
N SER A 267 16.15 2.26 9.79
CA SER A 267 17.33 1.57 10.35
C SER A 267 18.30 1.04 9.29
N ILE A 268 17.87 0.76 8.06
CA ILE A 268 18.75 0.31 6.99
C ILE A 268 19.84 1.33 6.64
N ASN A 269 19.56 2.62 6.88
CA ASN A 269 20.54 3.69 6.65
C ASN A 269 21.75 3.59 7.55
N SER A 270 21.66 2.89 8.70
CA SER A 270 22.82 2.61 9.56
C SER A 270 23.89 1.81 8.80
N LYS A 271 23.47 0.83 7.99
CA LYS A 271 24.36 0.00 7.19
C LYS A 271 24.92 0.72 5.97
N TYR A 272 24.11 1.54 5.31
CA TYR A 272 24.50 2.24 4.08
C TYR A 272 25.47 3.39 4.35
N TYR A 273 25.32 4.07 5.48
CA TYR A 273 26.06 5.30 5.78
C TYR A 273 26.96 5.18 7.01
N ASP A 274 27.17 3.95 7.53
CA ASP A 274 27.99 3.68 8.72
C ASP A 274 27.57 4.53 9.94
N LEU A 275 26.23 4.56 10.17
CA LEU A 275 25.62 5.23 11.31
C LEU A 275 25.28 4.24 12.42
N GLU A 276 25.32 4.69 13.68
CA GLU A 276 24.82 3.93 14.82
C GLU A 276 23.31 4.22 15.01
N ILE A 277 22.58 3.16 15.39
CA ILE A 277 21.18 3.29 15.79
C ILE A 277 21.18 3.68 17.27
N ILE A 278 20.72 4.89 17.57
CA ILE A 278 20.64 5.41 18.95
C ILE A 278 19.35 4.90 19.60
N GLN A 279 18.25 4.91 18.84
CA GLN A 279 16.95 4.40 19.29
C GLN A 279 16.15 3.88 18.10
N GLU A 280 15.52 2.72 18.26
CA GLU A 280 14.65 2.10 17.26
C GLU A 280 13.18 2.35 17.55
N SER A 281 12.34 2.23 16.50
CA SER A 281 10.87 2.26 16.58
C SER A 281 10.37 3.51 17.31
N ILE A 282 10.84 4.68 16.87
CA ILE A 282 10.54 5.98 17.47
C ILE A 282 9.28 6.64 16.90
N GLU A 283 8.61 5.98 15.93
CA GLU A 283 7.33 6.43 15.40
C GLU A 283 6.24 6.37 16.48
N ASP A 284 5.35 7.39 16.49
CA ASP A 284 4.28 7.52 17.49
C ASP A 284 3.17 6.46 17.32
N ASP A 285 2.93 6.02 16.10
CA ASP A 285 1.91 5.02 15.77
C ASP A 285 2.54 3.80 15.04
N PRO A 286 2.52 2.59 15.66
CA PRO A 286 3.06 1.38 15.06
C PRO A 286 2.26 0.89 13.83
N ARG A 287 1.11 1.50 13.53
CA ARG A 287 0.24 1.20 12.38
C ARG A 287 0.56 2.07 11.17
N ASP A 288 1.74 2.68 11.13
CA ASP A 288 2.19 3.43 9.97
C ASP A 288 2.64 2.47 8.85
N TYR A 289 1.83 2.41 7.79
CA TYR A 289 2.10 1.60 6.59
C TYR A 289 2.01 2.46 5.35
N THR A 290 2.95 2.28 4.46
CA THR A 290 2.88 2.83 3.11
C THR A 290 2.58 1.71 2.12
N ARG A 291 1.56 1.92 1.31
CA ARG A 291 1.27 1.07 0.16
C ARG A 291 2.08 1.56 -1.02
N PHE A 292 2.96 0.70 -1.50
CA PHE A 292 3.68 0.90 -2.75
C PHE A 292 3.02 0.08 -3.85
N VAL A 293 3.06 0.60 -5.08
CA VAL A 293 2.68 -0.15 -6.27
C VAL A 293 3.89 -0.32 -7.18
N VAL A 294 3.94 -1.46 -7.85
CA VAL A 294 4.92 -1.77 -8.87
C VAL A 294 4.32 -1.44 -10.21
N ILE A 295 5.01 -0.62 -10.98
CA ILE A 295 4.60 -0.22 -12.33
C ILE A 295 5.55 -0.81 -13.38
N ALA A 296 5.01 -1.11 -14.56
CA ALA A 296 5.76 -1.56 -15.72
C ALA A 296 5.16 -1.02 -17.02
N ALA A 297 5.96 -0.94 -18.08
CA ALA A 297 5.48 -0.53 -19.38
C ALA A 297 4.63 -1.64 -20.03
N ASN A 298 3.55 -1.26 -20.72
CA ASN A 298 2.60 -2.19 -21.33
C ASN A 298 3.24 -3.11 -22.37
N HIS A 299 4.23 -2.64 -23.14
CA HIS A 299 4.98 -3.48 -24.07
C HIS A 299 5.79 -4.56 -23.32
N PHE A 300 6.47 -4.19 -22.21
CA PHE A 300 7.21 -5.14 -21.38
C PHE A 300 6.30 -6.23 -20.78
N ILE A 301 5.08 -5.84 -20.35
CA ILE A 301 4.07 -6.77 -19.82
C ILE A 301 3.69 -7.82 -20.90
N LYS A 302 3.47 -7.38 -22.15
CA LYS A 302 3.13 -8.27 -23.27
C LYS A 302 4.27 -9.19 -23.65
N ASP A 303 5.49 -8.66 -23.76
CA ASP A 303 6.68 -9.41 -24.18
C ASP A 303 7.06 -10.53 -23.18
N ASN A 304 6.75 -10.34 -21.90
CA ASN A 304 7.02 -11.31 -20.83
C ASN A 304 5.80 -12.19 -20.47
N ASN A 305 4.76 -12.18 -21.30
CA ASN A 305 3.58 -13.05 -21.18
C ASN A 305 2.83 -12.90 -19.83
N PHE A 306 2.85 -11.70 -19.23
CA PHE A 306 2.05 -11.38 -18.04
C PHE A 306 0.53 -11.42 -18.33
N ASP A 307 0.13 -11.53 -19.61
CA ASP A 307 -1.28 -11.71 -20.01
C ASP A 307 -1.92 -12.99 -19.45
N SER A 308 -1.10 -13.96 -18.99
CA SER A 308 -1.59 -15.12 -18.24
C SER A 308 -2.01 -14.81 -16.80
N LEU A 309 -1.61 -13.65 -16.26
CA LEU A 309 -2.07 -13.15 -14.98
C LEU A 309 -3.43 -12.48 -15.19
N VAL A 310 -4.50 -13.16 -14.80
CA VAL A 310 -5.84 -12.56 -14.80
C VAL A 310 -5.81 -11.29 -13.94
N PRO A 311 -6.13 -10.10 -14.50
CA PRO A 311 -6.19 -8.87 -13.70
C PRO A 311 -7.19 -9.05 -12.56
N ASN A 312 -6.71 -8.97 -11.32
CA ASN A 312 -7.55 -9.16 -10.14
C ASN A 312 -7.98 -7.84 -9.48
N LYS A 313 -7.48 -6.70 -10.00
CA LYS A 313 -7.85 -5.36 -9.55
C LYS A 313 -7.89 -4.40 -10.73
N ALA A 314 -8.85 -3.48 -10.70
CA ALA A 314 -8.90 -2.31 -11.56
C ALA A 314 -8.90 -1.04 -10.71
N SER A 315 -8.18 -0.02 -11.16
CA SER A 315 -8.21 1.31 -10.58
C SER A 315 -8.76 2.28 -11.62
N PHE A 316 -9.76 3.06 -11.23
CA PHE A 316 -10.37 4.04 -12.10
C PHE A 316 -10.10 5.44 -11.57
N MET A 317 -9.65 6.33 -12.43
CA MET A 317 -9.58 7.76 -12.17
C MET A 317 -10.54 8.49 -13.10
N PHE A 318 -11.38 9.34 -12.54
CA PHE A 318 -12.34 10.12 -13.33
C PHE A 318 -12.53 11.50 -12.70
N CYS A 319 -12.80 12.47 -13.55
CA CYS A 319 -13.20 13.81 -13.15
C CYS A 319 -14.71 13.98 -13.36
N VAL A 320 -15.38 14.56 -12.37
CA VAL A 320 -16.77 14.95 -12.45
C VAL A 320 -16.91 16.46 -12.22
N LYS A 321 -17.96 17.08 -12.75
CA LYS A 321 -18.30 18.44 -12.37
C LYS A 321 -18.67 18.48 -10.89
N ASN A 322 -18.36 19.59 -10.23
CA ASN A 322 -18.75 19.78 -8.82
C ASN A 322 -20.24 20.17 -8.73
N GLU A 323 -21.13 19.21 -9.02
CA GLU A 323 -22.58 19.37 -8.96
C GLU A 323 -23.24 18.11 -8.40
N THR A 324 -24.37 18.25 -7.75
CA THR A 324 -25.11 17.14 -7.13
C THR A 324 -25.48 16.08 -8.19
N GLY A 325 -25.15 14.79 -7.92
CA GLY A 325 -25.45 13.68 -8.82
C GLY A 325 -24.46 13.47 -9.98
N ALA A 326 -23.41 14.30 -10.11
CA ALA A 326 -22.44 14.21 -11.21
C ALA A 326 -21.70 12.85 -11.26
N LEU A 327 -21.45 12.25 -10.10
CA LEU A 327 -20.83 10.93 -9.97
C LEU A 327 -21.76 9.83 -10.48
N GLU A 328 -23.05 9.89 -10.14
CA GLU A 328 -24.06 8.94 -10.56
C GLU A 328 -24.22 8.92 -12.09
N ILE A 329 -24.25 10.10 -12.71
CA ILE A 329 -24.38 10.24 -14.19
C ILE A 329 -23.21 9.59 -14.93
N LYS A 330 -21.97 9.65 -14.38
CA LYS A 330 -20.80 9.03 -15.01
C LYS A 330 -20.68 7.53 -14.80
N LEU A 331 -21.23 7.01 -13.71
CA LEU A 331 -21.22 5.58 -13.41
C LEU A 331 -22.38 4.81 -14.05
N THR A 332 -23.36 5.50 -14.56
CA THR A 332 -24.48 4.88 -15.27
C THR A 332 -24.05 4.53 -16.71
N PRO A 333 -24.17 3.27 -17.15
CA PRO A 333 -23.92 2.92 -18.55
C PRO A 333 -24.83 3.74 -19.49
N LYS A 334 -24.24 4.30 -20.53
CA LYS A 334 -25.08 4.83 -21.62
C LYS A 334 -25.69 3.65 -22.33
N SER A 335 -27.02 3.58 -22.28
CA SER A 335 -27.87 2.65 -23.05
C SER A 335 -27.60 2.73 -24.54
#